data_132379722bca4b8d5c7a9d742007d41e
#
_entry.id   132379722bca4b8d5c7a9d742007d41e
#
_cell.length_a   1.000
_cell.length_b   1.000
_cell.length_c   1.000
_cell.angle_alpha   90.00
_cell.angle_beta   90.00
_cell.angle_gamma   90.00
#
_symmetry.space_group_name_H-M   'P 1'
#
loop_
_entity.id
_entity.type
_entity.pdbx_description
1 polymer ?
#
loop_
_entity_poly.entity_id
_entity_poly.type
_entity_poly.pdbx_seq_one_letter_code
_entity_poly.pdbx_strand_id
1 'polypeptide(L)'
;MTLTPVEETLFGRRSVRAYRGTPVPRPDIERICRAARAAPSGANLQPGAFHVLTGEALAGLSRALLAAIDAGVPVAREYSYFP
;
A
#
# COMPACT_ATOMS: atom_id res chain seq x y z
N MET A 1 33.87 -5.17 -0.74
CA MET A 1 32.93 -5.98 0.03
C MET A 1 31.65 -6.19 -0.78
N THR A 2 31.21 -7.42 -0.88
CA THR A 2 29.99 -7.74 -1.60
C THR A 2 28.78 -7.56 -0.66
N LEU A 3 27.75 -6.86 -1.14
CA LEU A 3 26.52 -6.67 -0.36
C LEU A 3 25.72 -7.99 -0.28
N THR A 4 25.09 -8.23 0.84
CA THR A 4 24.10 -9.31 0.96
C THR A 4 22.81 -8.94 0.21
N PRO A 5 21.96 -9.92 -0.16
CA PRO A 5 20.66 -9.60 -0.80
C PRO A 5 19.79 -8.66 0.03
N VAL A 6 19.82 -8.77 1.36
CA VAL A 6 19.08 -7.88 2.25
C VAL A 6 19.63 -6.46 2.17
N GLU A 7 20.95 -6.30 2.21
CA GLU A 7 21.58 -4.99 2.09
C GLU A 7 21.30 -4.36 0.73
N GLU A 8 21.35 -5.12 -0.35
CA GLU A 8 21.01 -4.64 -1.70
C GLU A 8 19.58 -4.10 -1.75
N THR A 9 18.64 -4.81 -1.14
CA THR A 9 17.25 -4.40 -1.08
C THR A 9 17.08 -3.11 -0.30
N LEU A 10 17.70 -3.00 0.87
CA LEU A 10 17.59 -1.84 1.74
C LEU A 10 18.23 -0.60 1.11
N PHE A 11 19.43 -0.75 0.56
CA PHE A 11 20.18 0.39 0.00
C PHE A 11 19.65 0.81 -1.37
N GLY A 12 19.08 -0.11 -2.13
CA GLY A 12 18.50 0.18 -3.44
C GLY A 12 17.09 0.75 -3.37
N ARG A 13 16.47 0.78 -2.19
CA ARG A 13 15.10 1.26 -2.03
C ARG A 13 14.98 2.75 -2.35
N ARG A 14 13.92 3.10 -3.03
CA ARG A 14 13.54 4.50 -3.29
C ARG A 14 12.05 4.66 -3.01
N SER A 15 11.66 5.88 -2.66
CA SER A 15 10.24 6.22 -2.54
C SER A 15 9.70 6.59 -3.92
N VAL A 16 9.04 5.64 -4.56
CA VAL A 16 8.44 5.84 -5.89
C VAL A 16 7.00 6.28 -5.70
N ARG A 17 6.62 7.39 -6.35
CA ARG A 17 5.28 7.98 -6.24
C ARG A 17 4.57 8.17 -7.57
N ALA A 18 5.29 8.04 -8.67
CA ALA A 18 4.72 8.06 -10.01
C ALA A 18 4.92 6.69 -10.64
N TYR A 19 3.85 6.11 -11.13
CA TYR A 19 3.86 4.74 -11.65
C TYR A 19 3.49 4.71 -13.11
N ARG A 20 3.97 3.67 -13.79
CA ARG A 20 3.57 3.39 -15.16
C ARG A 20 2.17 2.78 -15.19
N GLY A 21 1.48 2.92 -16.33
CA GLY A 21 0.18 2.29 -16.55
C GLY A 21 0.26 0.81 -16.92
N THR A 22 1.45 0.21 -16.87
CA THR A 22 1.65 -1.19 -17.24
C THR A 22 0.91 -2.11 -16.25
N PRO A 23 0.07 -3.04 -16.75
CA PRO A 23 -0.62 -3.97 -15.87
C PRO A 23 0.37 -4.88 -15.13
N VAL A 24 0.07 -5.17 -13.87
CA VAL A 24 0.85 -6.11 -13.06
C VAL A 24 0.16 -7.47 -13.11
N PRO A 25 0.87 -8.55 -13.49
CA PRO A 25 0.27 -9.88 -13.54
C PRO A 25 -0.25 -10.32 -12.17
N ARG A 26 -1.40 -11.00 -12.16
CA ARG A 26 -2.02 -11.46 -10.92
C ARG A 26 -1.10 -12.31 -10.04
N PRO A 27 -0.28 -13.24 -10.57
CA PRO A 27 0.66 -13.98 -9.73
C PRO A 27 1.64 -13.12 -8.96
N ASP A 28 2.09 -12.00 -9.56
CA ASP A 28 2.99 -11.06 -8.89
C ASP A 28 2.27 -10.33 -7.74
N ILE A 29 1.02 -9.93 -7.97
CA ILE A 29 0.18 -9.30 -6.93
C ILE A 29 -0.01 -10.26 -5.76
N GLU A 30 -0.31 -11.53 -6.03
CA GLU A 30 -0.48 -12.54 -4.99
C GLU A 30 0.79 -12.75 -4.17
N ARG A 31 1.96 -12.75 -4.82
CA ARG A 31 3.25 -12.85 -4.14
C ARG A 31 3.52 -11.65 -3.24
N ILE A 32 3.22 -10.45 -3.71
CA ILE A 32 3.38 -9.22 -2.93
C ILE A 32 2.47 -9.25 -1.70
N CYS A 33 1.22 -9.61 -1.85
CA CYS A 33 0.28 -9.70 -0.74
C CYS A 33 0.71 -10.77 0.28
N ARG A 34 1.22 -11.90 -0.21
CA ARG A 34 1.74 -12.95 0.68
C ARG A 34 2.93 -12.48 1.49
N ALA A 35 3.85 -11.74 0.87
CA ALA A 35 5.00 -11.15 1.56
C ALA A 35 4.55 -10.09 2.57
N ALA A 36 3.57 -9.28 2.23
CA ALA A 36 3.03 -8.24 3.12
C ALA A 36 2.40 -8.83 4.39
N ARG A 37 1.81 -10.02 4.30
CA ARG A 37 1.23 -10.71 5.46
C ARG A 37 2.26 -11.16 6.49
N ALA A 38 3.53 -11.21 6.11
CA ALA A 38 4.62 -11.54 7.03
C ALA A 38 5.04 -10.36 7.91
N ALA A 39 4.47 -9.18 7.72
CA ALA A 39 4.77 -8.00 8.53
C ALA A 39 4.36 -8.20 9.98
N PRO A 40 5.10 -7.61 10.95
CA PRO A 40 4.73 -7.69 12.36
C PRO A 40 3.39 -7.04 12.63
N SER A 41 2.67 -7.55 13.62
CA SER A 41 1.43 -6.96 14.09
C SER A 41 1.37 -7.01 15.62
N GLY A 42 0.58 -6.12 16.24
CA GLY A 42 0.40 -6.10 17.67
C GLY A 42 -0.12 -7.45 18.17
N ALA A 43 0.58 -8.06 19.14
CA ALA A 43 0.26 -9.38 19.69
C ALA A 43 0.11 -10.47 18.62
N ASN A 44 0.69 -10.28 17.44
CA ASN A 44 0.58 -11.20 16.31
C ASN A 44 -0.86 -11.52 15.91
N LEU A 45 -1.76 -10.58 16.08
CA LEU A 45 -3.18 -10.75 15.75
C LEU A 45 -3.44 -10.81 14.25
N GLN A 46 -2.53 -10.28 13.44
CA GLN A 46 -2.61 -10.27 11.97
C GLN A 46 -3.96 -9.74 11.46
N PRO A 47 -4.40 -8.53 11.90
CA PRO A 47 -5.75 -8.04 11.60
C PRO A 47 -5.90 -7.47 10.20
N GLY A 48 -4.81 -7.37 9.45
CA GLY A 48 -4.82 -6.74 8.13
C GLY A 48 -5.58 -7.52 7.09
N ALA A 49 -6.36 -6.82 6.29
CA ALA A 49 -6.97 -7.34 5.07
C ALA A 49 -6.52 -6.47 3.90
N PHE A 50 -6.32 -7.09 2.73
CA PHE A 50 -5.84 -6.37 1.56
C PHE A 50 -6.93 -6.31 0.49
N HIS A 51 -7.19 -5.12 -0.01
CA HIS A 51 -8.06 -4.88 -1.15
C HIS A 51 -7.20 -4.36 -2.29
N VAL A 52 -7.00 -5.18 -3.31
CA VAL A 52 -6.17 -4.82 -4.46
C VAL A 52 -7.06 -4.26 -5.56
N LEU A 53 -6.77 -3.04 -5.98
CA LEU A 53 -7.52 -2.37 -7.03
C LEU A 53 -6.60 -2.05 -8.20
N THR A 54 -7.06 -2.39 -9.40
CA THR A 54 -6.35 -2.10 -10.66
C THR A 54 -7.34 -1.58 -11.69
N GLY A 55 -6.85 -0.97 -12.77
CA GLY A 55 -7.67 -0.54 -13.89
C GLY A 55 -8.83 0.38 -13.48
N GLU A 56 -10.03 0.06 -13.93
CA GLU A 56 -11.22 0.87 -13.68
C GLU A 56 -11.60 0.95 -12.19
N ALA A 57 -11.39 -0.11 -11.43
CA ALA A 57 -11.66 -0.09 -10.00
C ALA A 57 -10.76 0.93 -9.28
N LEU A 58 -9.49 1.00 -9.63
CA LEU A 58 -8.55 1.98 -9.09
C LEU A 58 -8.94 3.40 -9.53
N ALA A 59 -9.25 3.58 -10.81
CA ALA A 59 -9.68 4.87 -11.33
C ALA A 59 -10.96 5.36 -10.65
N GLY A 60 -11.91 4.45 -10.41
CA GLY A 60 -13.15 4.76 -9.71
C GLY A 60 -12.92 5.20 -8.26
N LEU A 61 -12.04 4.52 -7.54
CA LEU A 61 -11.67 4.92 -6.18
C LEU A 61 -11.00 6.30 -6.17
N SER A 62 -10.07 6.54 -7.09
CA SER A 62 -9.40 7.83 -7.19
C SER A 62 -10.38 8.98 -7.44
N ARG A 63 -11.35 8.78 -8.34
CA ARG A 63 -12.40 9.77 -8.59
C ARG A 63 -13.25 10.03 -7.36
N ALA A 64 -13.63 8.98 -6.64
CA ALA A 64 -14.42 9.11 -5.43
C ALA A 64 -13.70 9.87 -4.32
N LEU A 65 -12.40 9.59 -4.13
CA LEU A 65 -11.57 10.29 -3.15
C LEU A 65 -11.40 11.77 -3.49
N LEU A 66 -11.13 12.10 -4.75
CA LEU A 66 -11.00 13.49 -5.20
C LEU A 66 -12.32 14.24 -5.03
N ALA A 67 -13.44 13.62 -5.37
CA ALA A 67 -14.76 14.22 -5.18
C ALA A 67 -15.05 14.48 -3.70
N ALA A 68 -14.66 13.58 -2.80
CA ALA A 68 -14.84 13.77 -1.37
C ALA A 68 -14.00 14.93 -0.84
N ILE A 69 -12.76 15.07 -1.32
CA ILE A 69 -11.89 16.20 -0.96
C ILE A 69 -12.50 17.53 -1.43
N ASP A 70 -12.98 17.58 -2.67
CA ASP A 70 -13.60 18.79 -3.23
C ASP A 70 -14.90 19.16 -2.51
N ALA A 71 -15.65 18.17 -2.03
CA ALA A 71 -16.88 18.39 -1.26
C ALA A 71 -16.61 18.82 0.19
N GLY A 72 -15.35 18.79 0.63
CA GLY A 72 -14.97 19.19 1.99
C GLY A 72 -15.42 18.22 3.07
N VAL A 73 -15.49 16.94 2.76
CA VAL A 73 -15.83 15.91 3.76
C VAL A 73 -14.87 15.98 4.94
N PRO A 74 -15.35 16.14 6.18
CA PRO A 74 -14.47 16.27 7.34
C PRO A 74 -13.74 14.97 7.65
N VAL A 75 -12.51 15.11 8.17
CA VAL A 75 -11.71 13.98 8.61
C VAL A 75 -12.29 13.43 9.92
N ALA A 76 -12.67 12.17 9.93
CA ALA A 76 -13.07 11.47 11.15
C ALA A 76 -11.81 11.09 11.93
N ARG A 77 -11.78 11.45 13.21
CA ARG A 77 -10.66 11.11 14.10
C ARG A 77 -11.13 10.11 15.15
N GLU A 78 -10.94 8.84 14.84
CA GLU A 78 -11.25 7.76 15.77
C GLU A 78 -10.07 7.43 16.67
N TYR A 79 -8.87 7.97 16.35
CA TYR A 79 -7.63 7.68 17.04
C TYR A 79 -6.79 8.95 17.15
N SER A 80 -6.22 9.17 18.35
CA SER A 80 -5.31 10.30 18.60
C SER A 80 -3.92 9.78 18.93
N TYR A 81 -2.91 10.28 18.21
CA TYR A 81 -1.51 9.96 18.51
C TYR A 81 -1.00 10.69 19.76
N PHE A 82 -1.60 11.81 20.07
CA PHE A 82 -1.19 12.65 21.19
C PHE A 82 -2.36 12.76 22.18
N PRO A 83 -2.24 12.09 23.32
CA PRO A 83 -3.26 12.17 24.34
C PRO A 83 -3.36 13.55 24.97
#